data_5b4712bb93e6cca3d06e0bec562e8b47
#
_entry.id   5b4712bb93e6cca3d06e0bec562e8b47
#
_cell.length_a   1.000
_cell.length_b   1.000
_cell.length_c   1.000
_cell.angle_alpha   90.00
_cell.angle_beta   90.00
_cell.angle_gamma   90.00
#
_symmetry.space_group_name_H-M   'P 1'
#
loop_
_entity.id
_entity.type
_entity.pdbx_description
1 polymer ?
#
loop_
_entity_poly.entity_id
_entity_poly.type
_entity_poly.pdbx_seq_one_letter_code
_entity_poly.pdbx_strand_id
1 'polypeptide(L)'
;MDITIFEFPSNLGLIEPKPGHEPGVKKLPDWLRTFHFHDILHPVKILTLPALPYSMHVDEESGIRNAEAIAEYAVRQSGLLISGFGEKSFSLVIGGDCSIIIGNTLCLKKLGNYGLFFLDGHTDYMWPELSGTKGAAGMDLAIVTGHCHPKLSNIEGNGPYMREENVYCVGNREYDGQYVKTIEDSDIQYFDLNSLRVNGIKKCCQSFLDMVEKKNLDGFWIHLDLDVLDDEQMPAVDSRTPGGLSYQELKEILTPLLLSKKSMGMEITILDPELDPDGVYTKVFVNEIAPLIKDKISESRP
;
A
#
# COMPACT_ATOMS: atom_id res chain seq x y z
N MET A 1 0.89 3.10 22.33
CA MET A 1 1.08 1.92 21.44
C MET A 1 2.51 1.96 20.94
N ASP A 2 3.16 0.83 20.77
CA ASP A 2 4.52 0.78 20.22
C ASP A 2 4.49 0.74 18.70
N ILE A 3 5.54 1.21 18.00
CA ILE A 3 5.69 1.01 16.54
C ILE A 3 6.76 -0.05 16.29
N THR A 4 6.42 -1.03 15.43
CA THR A 4 7.39 -1.90 14.78
C THR A 4 7.48 -1.50 13.32
N ILE A 5 8.67 -1.17 12.84
CA ILE A 5 8.92 -0.92 11.42
C ILE A 5 9.34 -2.22 10.74
N PHE A 6 8.71 -2.48 9.61
CA PHE A 6 9.08 -3.55 8.69
C PHE A 6 9.56 -2.93 7.38
N GLU A 7 10.72 -3.33 6.91
CA GLU A 7 11.30 -2.85 5.67
C GLU A 7 11.27 -3.96 4.63
N PHE A 8 10.53 -3.72 3.56
CA PHE A 8 10.32 -4.65 2.46
C PHE A 8 10.76 -4.03 1.13
N PRO A 9 12.09 -3.92 0.89
CA PRO A 9 12.67 -3.27 -0.29
C PRO A 9 12.44 -4.07 -1.57
N SER A 10 11.21 -4.10 -2.08
CA SER A 10 10.84 -4.76 -3.34
C SER A 10 10.81 -3.76 -4.50
N ASN A 11 11.11 -4.23 -5.70
CA ASN A 11 10.83 -3.56 -6.97
C ASN A 11 10.26 -4.56 -8.00
N LEU A 12 9.83 -5.72 -7.52
CA LEU A 12 9.44 -6.86 -8.36
C LEU A 12 8.14 -6.62 -9.14
N GLY A 13 7.26 -5.75 -8.60
CA GLY A 13 5.96 -5.45 -9.18
C GLY A 13 6.00 -4.45 -10.34
N LEU A 14 7.14 -3.79 -10.57
CA LEU A 14 7.28 -2.73 -11.56
C LEU A 14 8.02 -3.19 -12.82
N ILE A 15 7.82 -2.45 -13.91
CA ILE A 15 8.63 -2.55 -15.12
C ILE A 15 9.88 -1.68 -14.98
N GLU A 16 10.99 -2.05 -15.65
CA GLU A 16 12.16 -1.19 -15.73
C GLU A 16 11.83 0.16 -16.39
N PRO A 17 12.24 1.31 -15.83
CA PRO A 17 11.95 2.62 -16.39
C PRO A 17 12.69 2.89 -17.70
N LYS A 18 13.79 2.19 -17.92
CA LYS A 18 14.57 2.16 -19.16
C LYS A 18 15.38 0.86 -19.23
N PRO A 19 15.72 0.35 -20.43
CA PRO A 19 16.40 -0.94 -20.60
C PRO A 19 17.62 -1.09 -19.70
N GLY A 20 17.64 -2.16 -18.89
CA GLY A 20 18.74 -2.50 -17.99
C GLY A 20 18.83 -1.64 -16.72
N HIS A 21 17.79 -0.87 -16.39
CA HIS A 21 17.76 -0.05 -15.19
C HIS A 21 16.56 -0.42 -14.32
N GLU A 22 16.84 -1.07 -13.20
CA GLU A 22 15.80 -1.47 -12.26
C GLU A 22 15.12 -0.26 -11.61
N PRO A 23 13.80 -0.34 -11.25
CA PRO A 23 13.13 0.70 -10.47
C PRO A 23 13.83 0.94 -9.13
N GLY A 24 14.05 2.21 -8.81
CA GLY A 24 14.79 2.62 -7.60
C GLY A 24 14.00 2.50 -6.32
N VAL A 25 12.70 2.25 -6.38
CA VAL A 25 11.77 2.18 -5.23
C VAL A 25 12.23 1.23 -4.11
N LYS A 26 12.99 0.17 -4.43
CA LYS A 26 13.58 -0.72 -3.42
C LYS A 26 14.53 -0.02 -2.44
N LYS A 27 14.98 1.20 -2.77
CA LYS A 27 15.84 2.01 -1.91
C LYS A 27 15.06 2.84 -0.88
N LEU A 28 13.73 2.84 -0.95
CA LEU A 28 12.87 3.68 -0.10
C LEU A 28 13.14 3.53 1.41
N PRO A 29 13.29 2.32 2.00
CA PRO A 29 13.55 2.20 3.44
C PRO A 29 14.82 2.92 3.87
N ASP A 30 15.94 2.70 3.17
CA ASP A 30 17.22 3.36 3.47
C ASP A 30 17.16 4.87 3.19
N TRP A 31 16.41 5.28 2.18
CA TRP A 31 16.22 6.68 1.85
C TRP A 31 15.48 7.43 2.96
N LEU A 32 14.35 6.91 3.43
CA LEU A 32 13.62 7.49 4.55
C LEU A 32 14.44 7.52 5.84
N ARG A 33 15.32 6.53 6.05
CA ARG A 33 16.27 6.52 7.16
C ARG A 33 17.24 7.69 7.08
N THR A 34 17.73 8.02 5.87
CA THR A 34 18.61 9.18 5.63
C THR A 34 17.94 10.51 6.02
N PHE A 35 16.62 10.60 5.90
CA PHE A 35 15.83 11.75 6.29
C PHE A 35 15.24 11.66 7.71
N HIS A 36 15.81 10.83 8.58
CA HIS A 36 15.44 10.70 9.98
C HIS A 36 13.99 10.25 10.25
N PHE A 37 13.30 9.67 9.27
CA PHE A 37 11.93 9.19 9.45
C PHE A 37 11.81 8.19 10.59
N HIS A 38 12.72 7.21 10.64
CA HIS A 38 12.79 6.21 11.71
C HIS A 38 13.09 6.85 13.07
N ASP A 39 14.01 7.83 13.10
CA ASP A 39 14.39 8.53 14.33
C ASP A 39 13.22 9.33 14.92
N ILE A 40 12.39 9.95 14.07
CA ILE A 40 11.18 10.70 14.49
C ILE A 40 10.16 9.76 15.13
N LEU A 41 10.01 8.56 14.59
CA LEU A 41 8.99 7.58 15.01
C LEU A 41 9.40 6.80 16.27
N HIS A 42 10.71 6.71 16.59
CA HIS A 42 11.24 5.95 17.71
C HIS A 42 10.71 4.51 17.80
N PRO A 43 10.85 3.69 16.72
CA PRO A 43 10.32 2.33 16.71
C PRO A 43 10.97 1.47 17.79
N VAL A 44 10.21 0.58 18.42
CA VAL A 44 10.76 -0.39 19.38
C VAL A 44 11.52 -1.51 18.69
N LYS A 45 11.24 -1.75 17.41
CA LYS A 45 11.87 -2.78 16.59
C LYS A 45 11.86 -2.39 15.12
N ILE A 46 12.92 -2.74 14.41
CA ILE A 46 13.02 -2.66 12.96
C ILE A 46 13.35 -4.06 12.44
N LEU A 47 12.59 -4.53 11.49
CA LEU A 47 12.74 -5.84 10.85
C LEU A 47 12.83 -5.66 9.35
N THR A 48 13.91 -6.13 8.75
CA THR A 48 14.17 -5.99 7.32
C THR A 48 14.18 -7.36 6.65
N LEU A 49 13.44 -7.47 5.54
CA LEU A 49 13.51 -8.62 4.63
C LEU A 49 14.38 -8.22 3.43
N PRO A 50 15.45 -8.95 3.11
CA PRO A 50 16.28 -8.61 1.95
C PRO A 50 15.48 -8.67 0.64
N ALA A 51 15.75 -7.73 -0.27
CA ALA A 51 15.20 -7.74 -1.63
C ALA A 51 15.58 -9.04 -2.37
N LEU A 52 14.68 -9.53 -3.20
CA LEU A 52 14.97 -10.60 -4.15
C LEU A 52 15.52 -10.01 -5.46
N PRO A 53 16.22 -10.83 -6.27
CA PRO A 53 16.70 -10.39 -7.58
C PRO A 53 15.57 -9.95 -8.50
N TYR A 54 15.70 -8.78 -9.08
CA TYR A 54 14.78 -8.25 -10.08
C TYR A 54 15.02 -8.89 -11.45
N SER A 55 13.96 -9.09 -12.21
CA SER A 55 14.04 -9.48 -13.62
C SER A 55 12.89 -8.88 -14.44
N MET A 56 13.03 -8.92 -15.77
CA MET A 56 11.98 -8.53 -16.70
C MET A 56 11.15 -9.73 -17.18
N HIS A 57 11.35 -10.90 -16.58
CA HIS A 57 10.65 -12.13 -16.97
C HIS A 57 9.15 -12.05 -16.63
N VAL A 58 8.32 -12.32 -17.63
CA VAL A 58 6.88 -12.53 -17.46
C VAL A 58 6.62 -14.02 -17.35
N ASP A 59 6.03 -14.45 -16.26
CA ASP A 59 5.66 -15.84 -16.03
C ASP A 59 4.56 -16.26 -17.04
N GLU A 60 4.80 -17.29 -17.81
CA GLU A 60 3.91 -17.73 -18.91
C GLU A 60 2.55 -18.23 -18.39
N GLU A 61 2.51 -18.78 -17.18
CA GLU A 61 1.30 -19.34 -16.58
C GLU A 61 0.36 -18.24 -16.07
N SER A 62 0.90 -17.28 -15.33
CA SER A 62 0.12 -16.21 -14.72
C SER A 62 -0.04 -14.96 -15.59
N GLY A 63 0.84 -14.78 -16.58
CA GLY A 63 0.93 -13.55 -17.36
C GLY A 63 1.48 -12.35 -16.57
N ILE A 64 2.04 -12.59 -15.37
CA ILE A 64 2.51 -11.53 -14.46
C ILE A 64 4.03 -11.56 -14.36
N ARG A 65 4.65 -10.40 -14.36
CA ARG A 65 6.09 -10.23 -14.21
C ARG A 65 6.54 -10.65 -12.81
N ASN A 66 7.68 -11.38 -12.73
CA ASN A 66 8.28 -11.82 -11.47
C ASN A 66 7.34 -12.62 -10.54
N ALA A 67 6.26 -13.23 -11.04
CA ALA A 67 5.23 -13.85 -10.21
C ALA A 67 5.77 -14.84 -9.19
N GLU A 68 6.75 -15.69 -9.54
CA GLU A 68 7.35 -16.64 -8.61
C GLU A 68 8.13 -15.95 -7.50
N ALA A 69 8.93 -14.94 -7.84
CA ALA A 69 9.70 -14.16 -6.86
C ALA A 69 8.78 -13.37 -5.93
N ILE A 70 7.68 -12.78 -6.46
CA ILE A 70 6.68 -12.09 -5.65
C ILE A 70 5.99 -13.06 -4.69
N ALA A 71 5.59 -14.25 -5.16
CA ALA A 71 4.97 -15.28 -4.31
C ALA A 71 5.92 -15.70 -3.18
N GLU A 72 7.19 -15.99 -3.49
CA GLU A 72 8.21 -16.32 -2.51
C GLU A 72 8.41 -15.19 -1.50
N TYR A 73 8.51 -13.95 -1.99
CA TYR A 73 8.68 -12.75 -1.15
C TYR A 73 7.48 -12.57 -0.22
N ALA A 74 6.26 -12.71 -0.72
CA ALA A 74 5.03 -12.59 0.04
C ALA A 74 4.93 -13.61 1.19
N VAL A 75 5.37 -14.85 0.98
CA VAL A 75 5.42 -15.87 2.05
C VAL A 75 6.40 -15.46 3.15
N ARG A 76 7.63 -15.07 2.78
CA ARG A 76 8.65 -14.60 3.73
C ARG A 76 8.20 -13.36 4.49
N GLN A 77 7.61 -12.41 3.79
CA GLN A 77 7.06 -11.15 4.30
C GLN A 77 5.95 -11.41 5.32
N SER A 78 4.97 -12.26 4.96
CA SER A 78 3.89 -12.67 5.84
C SER A 78 4.42 -13.30 7.14
N GLY A 79 5.40 -14.20 7.04
CA GLY A 79 6.02 -14.83 8.20
C GLY A 79 6.74 -13.85 9.12
N LEU A 80 7.47 -12.88 8.53
CA LEU A 80 8.16 -11.85 9.30
C LEU A 80 7.17 -10.88 9.97
N LEU A 81 6.12 -10.47 9.25
CA LEU A 81 5.09 -9.59 9.77
C LEU A 81 4.34 -10.24 10.94
N ILE A 82 3.95 -11.52 10.83
CA ILE A 82 3.33 -12.29 11.93
C ILE A 82 4.22 -12.28 13.18
N SER A 83 5.53 -12.41 13.03
CA SER A 83 6.46 -12.46 14.17
C SER A 83 6.55 -11.16 14.96
N GLY A 84 6.17 -10.04 14.37
CA GLY A 84 6.16 -8.71 15.00
C GLY A 84 4.75 -8.13 15.21
N PHE A 85 3.72 -8.85 14.76
CA PHE A 85 2.33 -8.42 14.93
C PHE A 85 1.88 -8.63 16.38
N GLY A 86 1.23 -7.63 16.97
CA GLY A 86 0.77 -7.74 18.36
C GLY A 86 -0.28 -6.68 18.71
N GLU A 87 -1.16 -7.00 19.64
CA GLU A 87 -2.29 -6.16 20.08
C GLU A 87 -1.88 -4.76 20.57
N LYS A 88 -0.63 -4.58 20.98
CA LYS A 88 -0.09 -3.32 21.50
C LYS A 88 0.90 -2.65 20.54
N SER A 89 1.06 -3.17 19.34
CA SER A 89 2.02 -2.69 18.35
C SER A 89 1.30 -2.27 17.07
N PHE A 90 1.65 -1.10 16.55
CA PHE A 90 1.28 -0.66 15.22
C PHE A 90 2.37 -1.10 14.24
N SER A 91 1.99 -1.82 13.21
CA SER A 91 2.90 -2.30 12.17
C SER A 91 3.04 -1.26 11.07
N LEU A 92 4.19 -0.61 10.98
CA LEU A 92 4.50 0.30 9.87
C LEU A 92 5.42 -0.42 8.87
N VAL A 93 4.89 -0.69 7.69
CA VAL A 93 5.66 -1.24 6.59
C VAL A 93 6.18 -0.11 5.72
N ILE A 94 7.48 -0.10 5.47
CA ILE A 94 8.12 0.77 4.49
C ILE A 94 8.56 -0.12 3.35
N GLY A 95 7.92 0.09 2.21
CA GLY A 95 8.11 -0.77 1.07
C GLY A 95 9.05 -0.23 0.03
N GLY A 96 8.93 -0.84 -1.06
CA GLY A 96 9.33 -0.50 -2.41
C GLY A 96 8.08 -0.29 -3.24
N ASP A 97 7.77 -1.23 -4.11
CA ASP A 97 6.57 -1.19 -4.95
C ASP A 97 5.32 -1.76 -4.24
N CYS A 98 4.14 -1.49 -4.80
CA CYS A 98 2.85 -1.84 -4.21
C CYS A 98 2.58 -3.34 -4.12
N SER A 99 3.29 -4.18 -4.88
CA SER A 99 3.12 -5.65 -4.80
C SER A 99 3.39 -6.24 -3.40
N ILE A 100 4.04 -5.48 -2.49
CA ILE A 100 4.24 -5.91 -1.09
C ILE A 100 2.92 -6.06 -0.32
N ILE A 101 1.84 -5.42 -0.76
CA ILE A 101 0.51 -5.61 -0.14
C ILE A 101 0.08 -7.09 -0.16
N ILE A 102 0.55 -7.87 -1.14
CA ILE A 102 0.23 -9.30 -1.24
C ILE A 102 0.71 -10.05 0.02
N GLY A 103 1.93 -9.81 0.45
CA GLY A 103 2.47 -10.44 1.67
C GLY A 103 1.85 -9.87 2.96
N ASN A 104 1.54 -8.57 2.99
CA ASN A 104 0.89 -7.93 4.13
C ASN A 104 -0.53 -8.46 4.32
N THR A 105 -1.32 -8.57 3.25
CA THR A 105 -2.69 -9.09 3.31
C THR A 105 -2.73 -10.60 3.52
N LEU A 106 -1.75 -11.36 3.01
CA LEU A 106 -1.57 -12.78 3.34
C LEU A 106 -1.33 -12.98 4.85
N CYS A 107 -0.54 -12.10 5.49
CA CYS A 107 -0.37 -12.09 6.94
C CYS A 107 -1.72 -11.85 7.65
N LEU A 108 -2.43 -10.80 7.27
CA LEU A 108 -3.72 -10.45 7.87
C LEU A 108 -4.74 -11.59 7.72
N LYS A 109 -4.79 -12.22 6.55
CA LYS A 109 -5.65 -13.38 6.29
C LYS A 109 -5.40 -14.55 7.24
N LYS A 110 -4.14 -14.81 7.58
CA LYS A 110 -3.75 -15.87 8.55
C LYS A 110 -4.10 -15.49 9.99
N LEU A 111 -4.25 -14.21 10.29
CA LEU A 111 -4.53 -13.73 11.65
C LEU A 111 -6.01 -13.49 11.92
N GLY A 112 -6.84 -13.22 10.90
CA GLY A 112 -8.24 -12.93 11.11
C GLY A 112 -8.97 -12.35 9.89
N ASN A 113 -9.96 -11.52 10.17
CA ASN A 113 -10.80 -10.88 9.16
C ASN A 113 -10.66 -9.34 9.26
N TYR A 114 -10.02 -8.75 8.28
CA TYR A 114 -9.61 -7.34 8.30
C TYR A 114 -10.28 -6.53 7.19
N GLY A 115 -10.36 -5.20 7.40
CA GLY A 115 -10.67 -4.23 6.38
C GLY A 115 -9.39 -3.71 5.70
N LEU A 116 -9.55 -3.18 4.50
CA LEU A 116 -8.47 -2.50 3.75
C LEU A 116 -8.94 -1.13 3.32
N PHE A 117 -8.20 -0.09 3.73
CA PHE A 117 -8.31 1.25 3.17
C PHE A 117 -7.18 1.41 2.16
N PHE A 118 -7.50 1.26 0.90
CA PHE A 118 -6.58 1.32 -0.23
C PHE A 118 -6.57 2.75 -0.78
N LEU A 119 -5.50 3.50 -0.50
CA LEU A 119 -5.34 4.90 -0.85
C LEU A 119 -4.26 5.03 -1.92
N ASP A 120 -4.69 5.33 -3.15
CA ASP A 120 -3.90 5.20 -4.36
C ASP A 120 -4.43 6.14 -5.46
N GLY A 121 -3.58 6.63 -6.32
CA GLY A 121 -3.95 7.42 -7.50
C GLY A 121 -4.60 6.60 -8.61
N HIS A 122 -4.50 5.26 -8.52
CA HIS A 122 -5.05 4.27 -9.44
C HIS A 122 -6.03 3.33 -8.72
N THR A 123 -6.65 2.43 -9.45
CA THR A 123 -7.49 1.39 -8.82
C THR A 123 -6.72 0.12 -8.54
N ASP A 124 -5.66 -0.13 -9.31
CA ASP A 124 -4.88 -1.38 -9.36
C ASP A 124 -5.73 -2.65 -9.37
N TYR A 125 -6.95 -2.47 -9.90
CA TYR A 125 -7.99 -3.49 -9.99
C TYR A 125 -8.20 -3.89 -11.45
N MET A 126 -7.17 -4.52 -12.02
CA MET A 126 -7.14 -5.00 -13.39
C MET A 126 -6.47 -6.38 -13.49
N TRP A 127 -6.58 -7.00 -14.65
CA TRP A 127 -6.05 -8.31 -14.96
C TRP A 127 -4.84 -8.21 -15.89
N PRO A 128 -4.01 -9.27 -15.98
CA PRO A 128 -2.86 -9.29 -16.87
C PRO A 128 -3.18 -8.93 -18.32
N GLU A 129 -4.36 -9.31 -18.82
CA GLU A 129 -4.78 -9.03 -20.20
C GLU A 129 -4.96 -7.53 -20.48
N LEU A 130 -5.33 -6.76 -19.47
CA LEU A 130 -5.52 -5.30 -19.55
C LEU A 130 -4.22 -4.52 -19.26
N SER A 131 -3.25 -5.15 -18.59
CA SER A 131 -2.01 -4.48 -18.19
C SER A 131 -0.99 -4.42 -19.33
N GLY A 132 -0.54 -3.23 -19.67
CA GLY A 132 0.54 -3.02 -20.62
C GLY A 132 1.93 -3.41 -20.07
N THR A 133 2.14 -3.28 -18.77
CA THR A 133 3.42 -3.55 -18.09
C THR A 133 3.55 -4.99 -17.61
N LYS A 134 2.45 -5.68 -17.38
CA LYS A 134 2.37 -6.99 -16.70
C LYS A 134 2.95 -6.96 -15.28
N GLY A 135 3.10 -5.79 -14.70
CA GLY A 135 3.61 -5.60 -13.34
C GLY A 135 2.52 -5.87 -12.30
N ALA A 136 2.88 -6.57 -11.21
CA ALA A 136 1.93 -6.88 -10.15
C ALA A 136 1.52 -5.65 -9.32
N ALA A 137 2.33 -4.58 -9.33
CA ALA A 137 2.00 -3.34 -8.63
C ALA A 137 0.72 -2.70 -9.18
N GLY A 138 0.52 -2.67 -10.52
CA GLY A 138 -0.72 -2.16 -11.11
C GLY A 138 -1.89 -3.17 -11.14
N MET A 139 -1.80 -4.26 -10.38
CA MET A 139 -2.84 -5.32 -10.30
C MET A 139 -3.03 -5.80 -8.86
N ASP A 140 -2.40 -5.18 -7.91
CA ASP A 140 -2.24 -5.72 -6.57
C ASP A 140 -3.57 -5.77 -5.80
N LEU A 141 -4.45 -4.78 -5.97
CA LEU A 141 -5.80 -4.81 -5.39
C LEU A 141 -6.63 -5.97 -5.95
N ALA A 142 -6.55 -6.22 -7.26
CA ALA A 142 -7.21 -7.38 -7.87
C ALA A 142 -6.64 -8.71 -7.34
N ILE A 143 -5.31 -8.80 -7.17
CA ILE A 143 -4.65 -9.98 -6.63
C ILE A 143 -5.11 -10.27 -5.21
N VAL A 144 -5.09 -9.28 -4.32
CA VAL A 144 -5.41 -9.49 -2.89
C VAL A 144 -6.89 -9.79 -2.66
N THR A 145 -7.76 -9.37 -3.57
CA THR A 145 -9.20 -9.67 -3.53
C THR A 145 -9.56 -10.99 -4.24
N GLY A 146 -8.58 -11.74 -4.75
CA GLY A 146 -8.78 -13.11 -5.23
C GLY A 146 -8.90 -13.24 -6.74
N HIS A 147 -8.66 -12.16 -7.47
CA HIS A 147 -8.58 -12.17 -8.93
C HIS A 147 -7.16 -12.49 -9.40
N CYS A 148 -6.93 -12.50 -10.70
CA CYS A 148 -5.68 -12.92 -11.30
C CYS A 148 -5.33 -14.41 -11.03
N HIS A 149 -4.11 -14.81 -11.38
CA HIS A 149 -3.70 -16.20 -11.28
C HIS A 149 -3.48 -16.66 -9.82
N PRO A 150 -3.92 -17.88 -9.43
CA PRO A 150 -3.79 -18.40 -8.06
C PRO A 150 -2.37 -18.45 -7.50
N LYS A 151 -1.34 -18.39 -8.35
CA LYS A 151 0.08 -18.28 -7.94
C LYS A 151 0.31 -17.07 -7.02
N LEU A 152 -0.43 -15.97 -7.23
CA LEU A 152 -0.37 -14.76 -6.42
C LEU A 152 -1.63 -14.52 -5.57
N SER A 153 -2.81 -14.84 -6.11
CA SER A 153 -4.08 -14.56 -5.43
C SER A 153 -4.52 -15.66 -4.45
N ASN A 154 -3.81 -16.81 -4.44
CA ASN A 154 -4.16 -17.95 -3.56
C ASN A 154 -2.92 -18.66 -2.99
N ILE A 155 -1.90 -17.90 -2.56
CA ILE A 155 -0.68 -18.44 -1.95
C ILE A 155 -1.04 -19.31 -0.75
N GLU A 156 -0.49 -20.51 -0.70
CA GLU A 156 -0.74 -21.49 0.37
C GLU A 156 -2.22 -21.82 0.60
N GLY A 157 -3.08 -21.59 -0.40
CA GLY A 157 -4.52 -21.86 -0.28
C GLY A 157 -5.30 -20.84 0.57
N ASN A 158 -4.76 -19.64 0.79
CA ASN A 158 -5.36 -18.61 1.65
C ASN A 158 -6.19 -17.55 0.90
N GLY A 159 -6.29 -17.61 -0.43
CA GLY A 159 -7.05 -16.62 -1.20
C GLY A 159 -8.57 -16.73 -1.04
N PRO A 160 -9.31 -15.62 -1.26
CA PRO A 160 -8.81 -14.25 -1.29
C PRO A 160 -8.27 -13.79 0.06
N TYR A 161 -7.27 -12.91 0.06
CA TYR A 161 -6.69 -12.39 1.31
C TYR A 161 -7.59 -11.32 1.92
N MET A 162 -8.20 -10.49 1.07
CA MET A 162 -9.18 -9.47 1.44
C MET A 162 -10.51 -9.77 0.75
N ARG A 163 -11.63 -9.56 1.46
CA ARG A 163 -12.97 -9.62 0.87
C ARG A 163 -13.30 -8.27 0.28
N GLU A 164 -13.78 -8.22 -0.96
CA GLU A 164 -14.13 -6.96 -1.64
C GLU A 164 -15.04 -6.06 -0.81
N GLU A 165 -16.07 -6.62 -0.19
CA GLU A 165 -16.99 -5.87 0.65
C GLU A 165 -16.36 -5.27 1.92
N ASN A 166 -15.09 -5.56 2.21
CA ASN A 166 -14.31 -5.00 3.31
C ASN A 166 -13.23 -4.00 2.81
N VAL A 167 -13.24 -3.68 1.53
CA VAL A 167 -12.26 -2.81 0.89
C VAL A 167 -12.87 -1.48 0.50
N TYR A 168 -12.16 -0.41 0.78
CA TYR A 168 -12.39 0.93 0.24
C TYR A 168 -11.20 1.29 -0.64
N CYS A 169 -11.45 1.50 -1.94
CA CYS A 169 -10.47 2.02 -2.90
C CYS A 169 -10.73 3.50 -3.10
N VAL A 170 -9.76 4.34 -2.75
CA VAL A 170 -9.94 5.78 -2.59
C VAL A 170 -8.82 6.54 -3.26
N GLY A 171 -9.16 7.58 -4.04
CA GLY A 171 -8.20 8.53 -4.57
C GLY A 171 -7.91 8.41 -6.05
N ASN A 172 -8.38 7.35 -6.72
CA ASN A 172 -8.17 7.18 -8.15
C ASN A 172 -8.63 8.40 -8.96
N ARG A 173 -7.79 8.78 -9.92
CA ARG A 173 -8.08 9.87 -10.88
C ARG A 173 -7.80 9.50 -12.33
N GLU A 174 -7.68 8.23 -12.61
CA GLU A 174 -7.61 7.69 -13.95
C GLU A 174 -9.01 7.21 -14.38
N TYR A 175 -9.57 7.80 -15.43
CA TYR A 175 -10.97 7.63 -15.81
C TYR A 175 -11.14 6.90 -17.17
N ASP A 176 -10.20 6.04 -17.55
CA ASP A 176 -10.44 5.14 -18.68
C ASP A 176 -11.65 4.24 -18.43
N GLY A 177 -12.62 4.25 -19.33
CA GLY A 177 -13.91 3.63 -19.10
C GLY A 177 -13.85 2.10 -18.89
N GLN A 178 -12.89 1.40 -19.49
CA GLN A 178 -12.71 -0.03 -19.26
C GLN A 178 -12.04 -0.30 -17.92
N TYR A 179 -11.07 0.53 -17.55
CA TYR A 179 -10.32 0.46 -16.30
C TYR A 179 -11.23 0.70 -15.09
N VAL A 180 -12.02 1.78 -15.13
CA VAL A 180 -12.95 2.14 -14.03
C VAL A 180 -14.09 1.14 -13.91
N LYS A 181 -14.61 0.65 -15.04
CA LYS A 181 -15.73 -0.29 -15.02
C LYS A 181 -15.46 -1.58 -14.26
N THR A 182 -14.22 -2.07 -14.26
CA THR A 182 -13.87 -3.30 -13.55
C THR A 182 -14.12 -3.18 -12.05
N ILE A 183 -13.75 -2.05 -11.45
CA ILE A 183 -13.94 -1.82 -10.01
C ILE A 183 -15.37 -1.40 -9.67
N GLU A 184 -16.06 -0.67 -10.55
CA GLU A 184 -17.47 -0.30 -10.36
C GLU A 184 -18.40 -1.52 -10.39
N ASP A 185 -18.04 -2.59 -11.11
CA ASP A 185 -18.80 -3.84 -11.18
C ASP A 185 -18.50 -4.80 -9.99
N SER A 186 -17.58 -4.43 -9.06
CA SER A 186 -17.17 -5.22 -7.89
C SER A 186 -17.97 -4.84 -6.62
N ASP A 187 -17.75 -5.60 -5.54
CA ASP A 187 -18.28 -5.27 -4.21
C ASP A 187 -17.41 -4.27 -3.42
N ILE A 188 -16.30 -3.79 -4.02
CA ILE A 188 -15.40 -2.79 -3.43
C ILE A 188 -16.11 -1.44 -3.32
N GLN A 189 -15.96 -0.76 -2.19
CA GLN A 189 -16.44 0.61 -2.04
C GLN A 189 -15.46 1.56 -2.74
N TYR A 190 -15.82 1.99 -3.93
CA TYR A 190 -14.98 2.81 -4.79
C TYR A 190 -15.31 4.30 -4.66
N PHE A 191 -14.29 5.09 -4.33
CA PHE A 191 -14.34 6.55 -4.22
C PHE A 191 -13.23 7.15 -5.08
N ASP A 192 -13.54 7.41 -6.36
CA ASP A 192 -12.62 8.22 -7.16
C ASP A 192 -12.40 9.60 -6.51
N LEU A 193 -11.36 10.30 -6.94
CA LEU A 193 -10.96 11.56 -6.32
C LEU A 193 -12.04 12.64 -6.40
N ASN A 194 -12.80 12.70 -7.51
CA ASN A 194 -13.89 13.67 -7.64
C ASN A 194 -15.03 13.33 -6.67
N SER A 195 -15.44 12.07 -6.62
CA SER A 195 -16.46 11.57 -5.68
C SER A 195 -16.05 11.81 -4.25
N LEU A 196 -14.78 11.57 -3.90
CA LEU A 196 -14.24 11.82 -2.57
C LEU A 196 -14.37 13.30 -2.17
N ARG A 197 -13.99 14.23 -3.07
CA ARG A 197 -14.08 15.67 -2.83
C ARG A 197 -15.52 16.15 -2.74
N VAL A 198 -16.41 15.67 -3.62
CA VAL A 198 -17.83 16.05 -3.64
C VAL A 198 -18.59 15.51 -2.42
N ASN A 199 -18.38 14.23 -2.06
CA ASN A 199 -19.08 13.59 -0.94
C ASN A 199 -18.48 13.95 0.43
N GLY A 200 -17.22 14.37 0.45
CA GLY A 200 -16.46 14.78 1.63
C GLY A 200 -15.59 13.67 2.21
N ILE A 201 -14.30 13.99 2.38
CA ILE A 201 -13.26 13.10 2.93
C ILE A 201 -13.68 12.50 4.28
N LYS A 202 -14.16 13.34 5.20
CA LYS A 202 -14.58 12.89 6.55
C LYS A 202 -15.69 11.86 6.49
N LYS A 203 -16.63 12.01 5.55
CA LYS A 203 -17.73 11.06 5.39
C LYS A 203 -17.23 9.71 4.85
N CYS A 204 -16.29 9.73 3.91
CA CYS A 204 -15.66 8.49 3.40
C CYS A 204 -14.95 7.75 4.53
N CYS A 205 -14.06 8.42 5.28
CA CYS A 205 -13.35 7.81 6.39
C CYS A 205 -14.29 7.28 7.47
N GLN A 206 -15.33 8.05 7.84
CA GLN A 206 -16.31 7.60 8.84
C GLN A 206 -17.10 6.38 8.36
N SER A 207 -17.51 6.35 7.08
CA SER A 207 -18.24 5.20 6.54
C SER A 207 -17.39 3.93 6.52
N PHE A 208 -16.08 4.05 6.28
CA PHE A 208 -15.14 2.91 6.39
C PHE A 208 -15.05 2.43 7.85
N LEU A 209 -14.83 3.33 8.79
CA LEU A 209 -14.73 2.97 10.22
C LEU A 209 -16.03 2.34 10.73
N ASP A 210 -17.19 2.87 10.33
CA ASP A 210 -18.50 2.29 10.65
C ASP A 210 -18.66 0.89 10.05
N MET A 211 -18.17 0.65 8.84
CA MET A 211 -18.17 -0.68 8.22
C MET A 211 -17.31 -1.66 9.03
N VAL A 212 -16.10 -1.25 9.45
CA VAL A 212 -15.21 -2.08 10.28
C VAL A 212 -15.89 -2.50 11.58
N GLU A 213 -16.54 -1.56 12.26
CA GLU A 213 -17.27 -1.84 13.51
C GLU A 213 -18.53 -2.70 13.25
N LYS A 214 -19.36 -2.33 12.27
CA LYS A 214 -20.62 -3.04 11.96
C LYS A 214 -20.39 -4.49 11.57
N LYS A 215 -19.31 -4.77 10.82
CA LYS A 215 -18.93 -6.14 10.41
C LYS A 215 -18.11 -6.86 11.48
N ASN A 216 -17.83 -6.19 12.62
CA ASN A 216 -17.01 -6.71 13.71
C ASN A 216 -15.67 -7.29 13.21
N LEU A 217 -14.99 -6.53 12.32
CA LEU A 217 -13.69 -6.92 11.82
C LEU A 217 -12.65 -6.87 12.95
N ASP A 218 -11.63 -7.71 12.88
CA ASP A 218 -10.54 -7.75 13.86
C ASP A 218 -9.70 -6.45 13.84
N GLY A 219 -9.71 -5.75 12.71
CA GLY A 219 -9.08 -4.46 12.51
C GLY A 219 -9.04 -4.10 11.03
N PHE A 220 -8.15 -3.17 10.68
CA PHE A 220 -7.93 -2.81 9.29
C PHE A 220 -6.48 -2.42 9.01
N TRP A 221 -6.13 -2.47 7.73
CA TRP A 221 -4.86 -2.06 7.17
C TRP A 221 -5.03 -0.82 6.29
N ILE A 222 -4.01 0.03 6.24
CA ILE A 222 -3.96 1.17 5.34
C ILE A 222 -2.87 0.91 4.31
N HIS A 223 -3.23 0.84 3.04
CA HIS A 223 -2.29 0.93 1.94
C HIS A 223 -2.17 2.40 1.54
N LEU A 224 -0.96 2.92 1.49
CA LEU A 224 -0.67 4.26 1.01
C LEU A 224 0.33 4.19 -0.14
N ASP A 225 -0.18 4.26 -1.36
CA ASP A 225 0.63 4.61 -2.51
C ASP A 225 0.84 6.13 -2.56
N LEU A 226 2.10 6.57 -2.67
CA LEU A 226 2.40 8.00 -2.67
C LEU A 226 2.06 8.70 -3.98
N ASP A 227 1.73 7.96 -5.02
CA ASP A 227 1.23 8.54 -6.27
C ASP A 227 -0.21 9.06 -6.17
N VAL A 228 -0.92 8.77 -5.07
CA VAL A 228 -2.20 9.41 -4.75
C VAL A 228 -2.07 10.92 -4.57
N LEU A 229 -0.88 11.38 -4.17
CA LEU A 229 -0.56 12.80 -4.08
C LEU A 229 -0.51 13.46 -5.46
N ASP A 230 -0.77 14.75 -5.49
CA ASP A 230 -0.57 15.56 -6.69
C ASP A 230 0.88 15.48 -7.17
N ASP A 231 1.09 15.34 -8.48
CA ASP A 231 2.41 15.16 -9.05
C ASP A 231 3.34 16.38 -8.92
N GLU A 232 2.81 17.56 -8.59
CA GLU A 232 3.62 18.73 -8.20
C GLU A 232 4.13 18.59 -6.75
N GLN A 233 3.42 17.86 -5.90
CA GLN A 233 3.80 17.65 -4.50
C GLN A 233 4.65 16.40 -4.29
N MET A 234 4.43 15.35 -5.09
CA MET A 234 5.17 14.10 -5.05
C MET A 234 5.50 13.59 -6.46
N PRO A 235 6.43 14.23 -7.18
CA PRO A 235 6.83 13.76 -8.51
C PRO A 235 7.78 12.56 -8.49
N ALA A 236 8.20 12.10 -7.31
CA ALA A 236 9.15 11.00 -7.14
C ALA A 236 8.46 9.63 -7.11
N VAL A 237 7.55 9.42 -8.04
CA VAL A 237 6.77 8.18 -8.24
C VAL A 237 6.79 7.79 -9.72
N ASP A 238 6.57 6.52 -10.06
CA ASP A 238 6.66 6.05 -11.44
C ASP A 238 5.45 6.44 -12.31
N SER A 239 4.25 6.44 -11.75
CA SER A 239 2.98 6.69 -12.47
C SER A 239 2.38 8.06 -12.14
N ARG A 240 3.14 9.12 -12.40
CA ARG A 240 2.74 10.50 -12.10
C ARG A 240 1.47 10.91 -12.82
N THR A 241 0.49 11.41 -12.06
CA THR A 241 -0.77 11.95 -12.60
C THR A 241 -1.13 13.26 -11.91
N PRO A 242 -1.40 14.36 -12.66
CA PRO A 242 -1.79 15.64 -12.09
C PRO A 242 -3.14 15.60 -11.37
N GLY A 243 -3.34 16.56 -10.47
CA GLY A 243 -4.63 16.78 -9.79
C GLY A 243 -4.87 15.86 -8.60
N GLY A 244 -3.85 15.16 -8.10
CA GLY A 244 -3.93 14.28 -6.94
C GLY A 244 -4.29 14.98 -5.63
N LEU A 245 -4.18 14.25 -4.51
CA LEU A 245 -4.41 14.80 -3.18
C LEU A 245 -3.32 15.81 -2.81
N SER A 246 -3.72 16.88 -2.14
CA SER A 246 -2.79 17.70 -1.36
C SER A 246 -2.40 16.98 -0.07
N TYR A 247 -1.25 17.37 0.53
CA TYR A 247 -0.89 16.89 1.88
C TYR A 247 -1.96 17.21 2.93
N GLN A 248 -2.70 18.30 2.76
CA GLN A 248 -3.79 18.64 3.67
C GLN A 248 -4.94 17.61 3.57
N GLU A 249 -5.35 17.24 2.36
CA GLU A 249 -6.37 16.21 2.13
C GLU A 249 -5.88 14.84 2.61
N LEU A 250 -4.62 14.49 2.35
CA LEU A 250 -4.00 13.24 2.85
C LEU A 250 -4.03 13.18 4.39
N LYS A 251 -3.69 14.27 5.07
CA LYS A 251 -3.78 14.35 6.54
C LYS A 251 -5.22 14.22 7.05
N GLU A 252 -6.18 14.82 6.35
CA GLU A 252 -7.61 14.66 6.70
C GLU A 252 -8.08 13.20 6.59
N ILE A 253 -7.54 12.43 5.66
CA ILE A 253 -7.81 11.00 5.50
C ILE A 253 -7.10 10.20 6.59
N LEU A 254 -5.78 10.36 6.72
CA LEU A 254 -4.96 9.51 7.59
C LEU A 254 -5.25 9.72 9.08
N THR A 255 -5.57 10.95 9.50
CA THR A 255 -5.76 11.24 10.94
C THR A 255 -6.83 10.37 11.59
N PRO A 256 -8.09 10.32 11.14
CA PRO A 256 -9.11 9.48 11.78
C PRO A 256 -8.81 7.98 11.65
N LEU A 257 -8.18 7.56 10.54
CA LEU A 257 -7.81 6.16 10.35
C LEU A 257 -6.71 5.75 11.34
N LEU A 258 -5.65 6.53 11.45
CA LEU A 258 -4.55 6.25 12.39
C LEU A 258 -5.01 6.29 13.84
N LEU A 259 -5.88 7.23 14.23
CA LEU A 259 -6.39 7.34 15.61
C LEU A 259 -7.34 6.19 16.00
N SER A 260 -7.92 5.48 15.05
CA SER A 260 -8.79 4.33 15.34
C SER A 260 -8.03 3.23 16.10
N LYS A 261 -8.66 2.66 17.12
CA LYS A 261 -8.13 1.49 17.86
C LYS A 261 -8.06 0.23 17.01
N LYS A 262 -8.83 0.18 15.92
CA LYS A 262 -8.86 -0.92 14.96
C LYS A 262 -7.78 -0.82 13.87
N SER A 263 -7.03 0.29 13.82
CA SER A 263 -5.90 0.48 12.90
C SER A 263 -4.72 -0.38 13.34
N MET A 264 -4.44 -1.45 12.62
CA MET A 264 -3.41 -2.44 12.97
C MET A 264 -2.06 -2.13 12.34
N GLY A 265 -2.07 -1.48 11.19
CA GLY A 265 -0.85 -1.10 10.49
C GLY A 265 -1.13 -0.33 9.21
N MET A 266 -0.02 0.06 8.59
CA MET A 266 -0.01 0.83 7.36
C MET A 266 1.24 0.47 6.56
N GLU A 267 1.13 0.53 5.25
CA GLU A 267 2.28 0.48 4.36
C GLU A 267 2.42 1.77 3.55
N ILE A 268 3.66 2.10 3.23
CA ILE A 268 4.04 3.25 2.39
C ILE A 268 4.85 2.72 1.21
N THR A 269 4.44 3.06 -0.01
CA THR A 269 4.99 2.51 -1.25
C THR A 269 5.32 3.58 -2.29
N ILE A 270 6.03 3.18 -3.34
CA ILE A 270 6.24 3.85 -4.64
C ILE A 270 7.19 5.06 -4.65
N LEU A 271 7.52 5.71 -3.56
CA LEU A 271 8.53 6.75 -3.62
C LEU A 271 9.86 6.17 -4.12
N ASP A 272 10.33 6.71 -5.25
CA ASP A 272 11.60 6.32 -5.86
C ASP A 272 12.69 7.36 -5.58
N PRO A 273 13.69 7.02 -4.75
CA PRO A 273 14.80 7.91 -4.45
C PRO A 273 15.59 8.39 -5.67
N GLU A 274 15.58 7.64 -6.76
CA GLU A 274 16.28 8.05 -8.00
C GLU A 274 15.56 9.21 -8.71
N LEU A 275 14.26 9.40 -8.41
CA LEU A 275 13.47 10.53 -8.91
C LEU A 275 13.51 11.76 -7.98
N ASP A 276 14.09 11.62 -6.78
CA ASP A 276 14.26 12.70 -5.78
C ASP A 276 15.68 12.73 -5.22
N PRO A 277 16.73 12.82 -6.08
CA PRO A 277 18.11 12.65 -5.64
C PRO A 277 18.58 13.68 -4.61
N ASP A 278 17.95 14.86 -4.57
CA ASP A 278 18.23 15.91 -3.59
C ASP A 278 17.36 15.80 -2.33
N GLY A 279 16.40 14.89 -2.30
CA GLY A 279 15.49 14.62 -1.19
C GLY A 279 14.54 15.78 -0.85
N VAL A 280 14.22 16.61 -1.84
CA VAL A 280 13.33 17.78 -1.64
C VAL A 280 11.93 17.33 -1.28
N TYR A 281 11.36 16.43 -2.05
CA TYR A 281 10.01 15.91 -1.85
C TYR A 281 9.94 14.94 -0.67
N THR A 282 10.98 14.13 -0.49
CA THR A 282 11.11 13.23 0.68
C THR A 282 11.10 14.00 1.98
N LYS A 283 11.81 15.14 2.07
CA LYS A 283 11.78 16.00 3.28
C LYS A 283 10.39 16.52 3.59
N VAL A 284 9.66 16.94 2.56
CA VAL A 284 8.26 17.40 2.74
C VAL A 284 7.42 16.25 3.26
N PHE A 285 7.47 15.09 2.62
CA PHE A 285 6.75 13.90 3.05
C PHE A 285 7.03 13.54 4.51
N VAL A 286 8.30 13.48 4.89
CA VAL A 286 8.71 13.16 6.27
C VAL A 286 8.14 14.17 7.26
N ASN A 287 8.22 15.47 6.95
CA ASN A 287 7.71 16.53 7.83
C ASN A 287 6.19 16.51 7.96
N GLU A 288 5.46 16.15 6.91
CA GLU A 288 4.00 16.14 6.89
C GLU A 288 3.41 14.86 7.52
N ILE A 289 4.05 13.71 7.35
CA ILE A 289 3.45 12.40 7.66
C ILE A 289 4.03 11.77 8.94
N ALA A 290 5.33 11.91 9.20
CA ALA A 290 5.91 11.29 10.41
C ALA A 290 5.25 11.76 11.72
N PRO A 291 4.88 13.06 11.90
CA PRO A 291 4.16 13.49 13.09
C PRO A 291 2.82 12.78 13.30
N LEU A 292 2.03 12.57 12.23
CA LEU A 292 0.73 11.89 12.31
C LEU A 292 0.87 10.44 12.81
N ILE A 293 1.87 9.73 12.28
CA ILE A 293 2.14 8.36 12.71
C ILE A 293 2.62 8.34 14.16
N LYS A 294 3.43 9.32 14.55
CA LYS A 294 3.90 9.48 15.93
C LYS A 294 2.77 9.76 16.92
N ASP A 295 1.79 10.57 16.54
CA ASP A 295 0.65 10.91 17.40
C ASP A 295 -0.21 9.68 17.72
N LYS A 296 -0.32 8.72 16.79
CA LYS A 296 -0.92 7.39 17.02
C LYS A 296 -0.34 6.72 18.27
N ILE A 297 0.98 6.88 18.51
CA ILE A 297 1.68 6.30 19.65
C ILE A 297 1.31 7.02 20.95
N SER A 298 1.23 8.36 20.89
CA SER A 298 1.09 9.22 22.06
C SER A 298 -0.30 9.10 22.70
N GLU A 299 -1.37 9.06 21.89
CA GLU A 299 -2.74 8.97 22.39
C GLU A 299 -3.13 7.58 22.93
N SER A 300 -2.35 6.55 22.58
CA SER A 300 -2.57 5.18 23.08
C SER A 300 -1.88 4.87 24.40
N ARG A 301 -1.16 5.82 25.00
CA ARG A 301 -0.59 5.68 26.35
C ARG A 301 -1.63 6.09 27.39
N PRO A 302 -1.93 5.22 28.37
CA PRO A 302 -2.87 5.51 29.46
C PRO A 302 -2.37 6.65 30.33
#